data_afb22e53a5b4b35ce582e48b36f5d5ee
#
_entry.id   afb22e53a5b4b35ce582e48b36f5d5ee
#
_cell.length_a   1.000
_cell.length_b   1.000
_cell.length_c   1.000
_cell.angle_alpha   90.00
_cell.angle_beta   90.00
_cell.angle_gamma   90.00
#
_symmetry.space_group_name_H-M   'P 1'
#
loop_
_entity.id
_entity.type
_entity.pdbx_description
1 polymer ?
#
loop_
_entity_poly.entity_id
_entity_poly.type
_entity_poly.pdbx_seq_one_letter_code
_entity_poly.pdbx_strand_id
1 'polypeptide(L)'
;KAKLDQNSKFICPVPGYDRHFKLLENFGFEMISIPFADDGPDLQALAQVLEQEANVAGIVCVPRHSNPTGHSYSDANVSEMFNLISQKKDNFMILWDNAYACHDLKPTIKQSSANEIAKNCGVWDNLFHLSSTSKITLAGSGIAFLSMSSSNINQFIDYRNSVTPGPNKMNQGLHVEYFKTISVEEQMNKLKEVILPKFELTEQYLSELQQEGLCEYKSPTGGYFFTFDSTSGKAKEIIDHCDQLGLKLLPLGSCHPNGIDSANRTIRIAPTFPDLQSLERCMQIFSKVVKYLN
;
A
#
# COMPACT_ATOMS: atom_id res chain seq x y z
N LYS A 1 -24.00 8.94 10.51
CA LYS A 1 -23.15 9.88 9.75
C LYS A 1 -22.06 10.35 10.67
N ALA A 2 -20.86 9.78 10.59
CA ALA A 2 -19.70 10.46 11.11
C ALA A 2 -19.63 11.80 10.38
N LYS A 3 -20.00 12.88 11.05
CA LYS A 3 -19.65 14.23 10.58
C LYS A 3 -18.16 14.36 10.87
N LEU A 4 -17.34 13.96 9.87
CA LEU A 4 -15.95 14.34 9.90
C LEU A 4 -15.92 15.86 9.83
N ASP A 5 -15.26 16.47 10.78
CA ASP A 5 -15.08 17.91 10.82
C ASP A 5 -14.17 18.33 9.66
N GLN A 6 -14.32 19.54 9.14
CA GLN A 6 -13.47 20.06 8.05
C GLN A 6 -11.98 20.10 8.41
N ASN A 7 -11.65 19.99 9.69
CA ASN A 7 -10.29 19.95 10.21
C ASN A 7 -9.84 18.54 10.64
N SER A 8 -10.55 17.50 10.17
CA SER A 8 -10.19 16.12 10.51
C SER A 8 -8.88 15.71 9.85
N LYS A 9 -8.07 14.95 10.60
CA LYS A 9 -6.75 14.49 10.19
C LYS A 9 -6.73 12.98 9.99
N PHE A 10 -5.98 12.52 9.00
CA PHE A 10 -5.71 11.09 8.80
C PHE A 10 -4.24 10.77 8.99
N ILE A 11 -3.98 9.71 9.73
CA ILE A 11 -2.63 9.15 9.88
C ILE A 11 -2.30 8.34 8.62
N CYS A 12 -1.13 8.58 8.06
CA CYS A 12 -0.64 7.94 6.86
C CYS A 12 0.74 7.35 7.11
N PRO A 13 0.89 6.02 7.21
CA PRO A 13 2.20 5.39 7.17
C PRO A 13 2.92 5.70 5.85
N VAL A 14 4.18 6.16 5.93
CA VAL A 14 4.96 6.62 4.77
C VAL A 14 6.30 5.87 4.68
N PRO A 15 6.80 5.62 3.45
CA PRO A 15 6.19 5.88 2.14
C PRO A 15 4.90 5.08 1.91
N GLY A 16 3.89 5.67 1.28
CA GLY A 16 2.57 5.06 1.10
C GLY A 16 2.00 5.21 -0.32
N TYR A 17 0.74 4.79 -0.50
CA TYR A 17 0.09 4.79 -1.80
C TYR A 17 -0.45 6.17 -2.16
N ASP A 18 0.06 6.75 -3.26
CA ASP A 18 -0.25 8.11 -3.74
C ASP A 18 -1.75 8.39 -3.92
N ARG A 19 -2.55 7.36 -4.29
CA ARG A 19 -3.99 7.53 -4.51
C ARG A 19 -4.75 7.71 -3.21
N HIS A 20 -4.30 7.10 -2.11
CA HIS A 20 -4.88 7.35 -0.80
C HIS A 20 -4.68 8.80 -0.39
N PHE A 21 -3.47 9.33 -0.58
CA PHE A 21 -3.17 10.73 -0.24
C PHE A 21 -4.01 11.71 -1.04
N LYS A 22 -4.08 11.51 -2.37
CA LYS A 22 -4.92 12.35 -3.24
C LYS A 22 -6.41 12.25 -2.91
N LEU A 23 -6.88 11.06 -2.49
CA LEU A 23 -8.26 10.89 -2.08
C LEU A 23 -8.56 11.69 -0.80
N LEU A 24 -7.69 11.58 0.21
CA LEU A 24 -7.84 12.31 1.46
C LEU A 24 -7.76 13.83 1.22
N GLU A 25 -6.80 14.28 0.41
CA GLU A 25 -6.66 15.68 0.01
C GLU A 25 -7.93 16.22 -0.67
N ASN A 26 -8.50 15.47 -1.63
CA ASN A 26 -9.73 15.85 -2.32
C ASN A 26 -10.95 15.93 -1.39
N PHE A 27 -10.96 15.19 -0.29
CA PHE A 27 -11.98 15.31 0.75
C PHE A 27 -11.68 16.39 1.80
N GLY A 28 -10.56 17.09 1.66
CA GLY A 28 -10.17 18.19 2.54
C GLY A 28 -9.59 17.75 3.88
N PHE A 29 -9.09 16.50 3.97
CA PHE A 29 -8.43 16.01 5.19
C PHE A 29 -6.96 16.42 5.23
N GLU A 30 -6.51 16.84 6.40
CA GLU A 30 -5.08 16.94 6.67
C GLU A 30 -4.48 15.54 6.85
N MET A 31 -3.21 15.38 6.52
CA MET A 31 -2.50 14.11 6.63
C MET A 31 -1.31 14.24 7.57
N ILE A 32 -1.19 13.27 8.50
CA ILE A 32 -0.07 13.17 9.43
C ILE A 32 0.74 11.93 9.04
N SER A 33 1.99 12.15 8.69
CA SER A 33 2.90 11.06 8.33
C SER A 33 3.45 10.37 9.58
N ILE A 34 3.46 9.04 9.58
CA ILE A 34 4.23 8.22 10.53
C ILE A 34 5.13 7.25 9.77
N PRO A 35 6.32 6.91 10.29
CA PRO A 35 7.21 5.97 9.62
C PRO A 35 6.69 4.51 9.73
N PHE A 36 7.30 3.62 8.95
CA PHE A 36 7.20 2.17 9.17
C PHE A 36 8.28 1.71 10.14
N ALA A 37 7.91 0.76 11.00
CA ALA A 37 8.82 -0.18 11.64
C ALA A 37 9.02 -1.41 10.74
N ASP A 38 9.75 -2.42 11.22
CA ASP A 38 10.04 -3.61 10.41
C ASP A 38 8.81 -4.45 10.04
N ASP A 39 7.80 -4.45 10.89
CA ASP A 39 6.65 -5.34 10.80
C ASP A 39 5.29 -4.60 10.79
N GLY A 40 5.28 -3.34 10.42
CA GLY A 40 4.08 -2.52 10.33
C GLY A 40 4.34 -1.04 10.54
N PRO A 41 3.32 -0.20 10.79
CA PRO A 41 3.51 1.18 11.22
C PRO A 41 4.31 1.27 12.52
N ASP A 42 5.09 2.34 12.68
CA ASP A 42 5.76 2.63 13.94
C ASP A 42 4.72 2.95 15.03
N LEU A 43 4.59 2.04 15.99
CA LEU A 43 3.59 2.14 17.05
C LEU A 43 3.90 3.23 18.06
N GLN A 44 5.17 3.60 18.26
CA GLN A 44 5.54 4.70 19.12
C GLN A 44 5.14 6.04 18.48
N ALA A 45 5.42 6.22 17.20
CA ALA A 45 4.98 7.39 16.44
C ALA A 45 3.44 7.48 16.40
N LEU A 46 2.76 6.33 16.20
CA LEU A 46 1.31 6.27 16.25
C LEU A 46 0.75 6.73 17.61
N ALA A 47 1.29 6.21 18.70
CA ALA A 47 0.86 6.56 20.06
C ALA A 47 1.04 8.06 20.33
N GLN A 48 2.18 8.64 19.93
CA GLN A 48 2.44 10.07 20.06
C GLN A 48 1.43 10.91 19.29
N VAL A 49 1.13 10.54 18.04
CA VAL A 49 0.11 11.27 17.24
C VAL A 49 -1.27 11.16 17.90
N LEU A 50 -1.66 9.98 18.37
CA LEU A 50 -2.95 9.79 19.02
C LEU A 50 -3.07 10.58 20.35
N GLU A 51 -1.96 10.84 21.04
CA GLU A 51 -1.92 11.62 22.28
C GLU A 51 -1.91 13.13 22.02
N GLN A 52 -1.10 13.58 21.06
CA GLN A 52 -0.75 15.00 20.88
C GLN A 52 -1.67 15.72 19.90
N GLU A 53 -2.22 15.00 18.93
CA GLU A 53 -3.00 15.59 17.85
C GLU A 53 -4.51 15.53 18.14
N ALA A 54 -5.14 16.69 18.02
CA ALA A 54 -6.60 16.76 18.05
C ALA A 54 -7.21 16.40 16.69
N ASN A 55 -8.48 15.97 16.70
CA ASN A 55 -9.28 15.72 15.50
C ASN A 55 -8.71 14.64 14.56
N VAL A 56 -7.96 13.68 15.09
CA VAL A 56 -7.52 12.52 14.30
C VAL A 56 -8.72 11.62 14.03
N ALA A 57 -9.15 11.55 12.76
CA ALA A 57 -10.34 10.84 12.34
C ALA A 57 -10.05 9.41 11.83
N GLY A 58 -8.79 9.07 11.58
CA GLY A 58 -8.48 7.72 11.11
C GLY A 58 -7.04 7.50 10.69
N ILE A 59 -6.81 6.27 10.25
CA ILE A 59 -5.54 5.79 9.69
C ILE A 59 -5.80 5.03 8.39
N VAL A 60 -4.91 5.17 7.40
CA VAL A 60 -4.94 4.38 6.17
C VAL A 60 -3.85 3.32 6.20
N CYS A 61 -4.23 2.05 6.07
CA CYS A 61 -3.31 0.92 6.15
C CYS A 61 -3.34 0.09 4.86
N VAL A 62 -2.16 -0.32 4.38
CA VAL A 62 -1.98 -1.36 3.36
C VAL A 62 -1.21 -2.51 4.02
N PRO A 63 -1.90 -3.47 4.66
CA PRO A 63 -1.29 -4.37 5.64
C PRO A 63 -0.49 -5.52 5.04
N ARG A 64 -0.66 -5.81 3.77
CA ARG A 64 0.05 -6.88 3.07
C ARG A 64 0.77 -6.32 1.86
N HIS A 65 2.07 -6.56 1.76
CA HIS A 65 2.93 -6.08 0.66
C HIS A 65 2.67 -4.61 0.33
N SER A 66 2.73 -3.75 1.35
CA SER A 66 2.40 -2.33 1.28
C SER A 66 2.99 -1.64 0.05
N ASN A 67 2.22 -0.80 -0.59
CA ASN A 67 2.67 0.00 -1.73
C ASN A 67 3.21 1.35 -1.23
N PRO A 68 4.50 1.68 -1.43
CA PRO A 68 5.48 0.97 -2.27
C PRO A 68 6.46 0.08 -1.50
N THR A 69 6.42 0.04 -0.18
CA THR A 69 7.50 -0.47 0.68
C THR A 69 7.64 -1.99 0.71
N GLY A 70 6.61 -2.72 0.29
CA GLY A 70 6.58 -4.17 0.41
C GLY A 70 6.42 -4.70 1.85
N HIS A 71 6.22 -3.84 2.84
CA HIS A 71 5.96 -4.25 4.23
C HIS A 71 4.69 -5.09 4.35
N SER A 72 4.77 -6.12 5.19
CA SER A 72 3.59 -6.86 5.65
C SER A 72 3.51 -6.74 7.17
N TYR A 73 2.34 -6.36 7.68
CA TYR A 73 2.15 -6.15 9.12
C TYR A 73 2.13 -7.49 9.86
N SER A 74 2.77 -7.55 11.01
CA SER A 74 2.65 -8.71 11.90
C SER A 74 1.33 -8.66 12.67
N ASP A 75 0.84 -9.83 13.11
CA ASP A 75 -0.34 -9.90 13.97
C ASP A 75 -0.13 -9.17 15.29
N ALA A 76 1.11 -9.14 15.80
CA ALA A 76 1.48 -8.40 17.01
C ALA A 76 1.36 -6.89 16.78
N ASN A 77 1.92 -6.36 15.68
CA ASN A 77 1.81 -4.95 15.33
C ASN A 77 0.34 -4.54 15.11
N VAL A 78 -0.44 -5.36 14.40
CA VAL A 78 -1.88 -5.10 14.16
C VAL A 78 -2.66 -5.07 15.49
N SER A 79 -2.41 -6.04 16.37
CA SER A 79 -3.11 -6.11 17.65
C SER A 79 -2.80 -4.91 18.54
N GLU A 80 -1.53 -4.51 18.62
CA GLU A 80 -1.12 -3.35 19.42
C GLU A 80 -1.63 -2.04 18.82
N MET A 81 -1.55 -1.88 17.49
CA MET A 81 -2.16 -0.74 16.79
C MET A 81 -3.67 -0.63 17.12
N PHE A 82 -4.39 -1.73 17.05
CA PHE A 82 -5.82 -1.73 17.37
C PHE A 82 -6.09 -1.44 18.84
N ASN A 83 -5.25 -1.91 19.76
CA ASN A 83 -5.34 -1.57 21.18
C ASN A 83 -5.13 -0.06 21.42
N LEU A 84 -4.13 0.55 20.78
CA LEU A 84 -3.91 2.00 20.86
C LEU A 84 -5.14 2.77 20.35
N ILE A 85 -5.70 2.36 19.22
CA ILE A 85 -6.89 2.99 18.62
C ILE A 85 -8.12 2.78 19.50
N SER A 86 -8.25 1.65 20.20
CA SER A 86 -9.39 1.36 21.06
C SER A 86 -9.59 2.38 22.19
N GLN A 87 -8.51 3.07 22.57
CA GLN A 87 -8.54 4.15 23.58
C GLN A 87 -9.09 5.47 23.00
N LYS A 88 -9.13 5.61 21.68
CA LYS A 88 -9.56 6.81 20.94
C LYS A 88 -10.71 6.52 19.97
N LYS A 89 -11.42 5.41 20.15
CA LYS A 89 -12.33 4.80 19.16
C LYS A 89 -13.51 5.66 18.69
N ASP A 90 -13.89 6.69 19.43
CA ASP A 90 -15.02 7.51 19.03
C ASP A 90 -14.74 8.25 17.72
N ASN A 91 -15.52 7.89 16.67
CA ASN A 91 -15.41 8.44 15.31
C ASN A 91 -14.07 8.19 14.60
N PHE A 92 -13.22 7.26 15.06
CA PHE A 92 -11.97 6.90 14.40
C PHE A 92 -12.20 5.83 13.33
N MET A 93 -11.62 6.01 12.14
CA MET A 93 -11.72 5.06 11.03
C MET A 93 -10.40 4.37 10.74
N ILE A 94 -10.42 3.05 10.61
CA ILE A 94 -9.30 2.24 10.13
C ILE A 94 -9.63 1.83 8.69
N LEU A 95 -9.03 2.53 7.72
CA LEU A 95 -9.14 2.18 6.30
C LEU A 95 -8.11 1.09 5.99
N TRP A 96 -8.58 -0.15 5.88
CA TRP A 96 -7.75 -1.33 5.71
C TRP A 96 -7.78 -1.80 4.26
N ASP A 97 -6.85 -1.30 3.43
CA ASP A 97 -6.75 -1.66 2.02
C ASP A 97 -5.91 -2.93 1.84
N ASN A 98 -6.58 -4.05 1.71
CA ASN A 98 -5.95 -5.36 1.55
C ASN A 98 -5.89 -5.80 0.06
N ALA A 99 -5.50 -4.88 -0.82
CA ALA A 99 -5.45 -5.12 -2.26
C ALA A 99 -4.41 -6.20 -2.66
N TYR A 100 -3.45 -6.51 -1.79
CA TYR A 100 -2.37 -7.48 -2.04
C TYR A 100 -2.46 -8.74 -1.18
N ALA A 101 -3.62 -9.06 -0.63
CA ALA A 101 -3.84 -10.15 0.31
C ALA A 101 -3.26 -11.51 -0.10
N CYS A 102 -3.20 -11.80 -1.39
CA CYS A 102 -2.76 -13.08 -1.96
C CYS A 102 -1.59 -12.95 -2.95
N HIS A 103 -0.80 -11.86 -2.85
CA HIS A 103 0.29 -11.57 -3.79
C HIS A 103 1.67 -12.00 -3.28
N ASP A 104 1.74 -13.14 -2.60
CA ASP A 104 2.99 -13.69 -2.07
C ASP A 104 3.86 -14.25 -3.21
N LEU A 105 5.08 -13.74 -3.32
CA LEU A 105 6.08 -14.22 -4.28
C LEU A 105 7.12 -15.14 -3.61
N LYS A 106 7.44 -14.87 -2.35
CA LYS A 106 8.36 -15.65 -1.51
C LYS A 106 7.62 -16.15 -0.26
N PRO A 107 8.13 -17.16 0.44
CA PRO A 107 7.59 -17.55 1.74
C PRO A 107 7.49 -16.35 2.68
N THR A 108 6.37 -16.20 3.32
CA THR A 108 6.07 -15.06 4.19
C THR A 108 5.21 -15.49 5.38
N ILE A 109 5.15 -14.63 6.40
CA ILE A 109 4.31 -14.88 7.57
C ILE A 109 2.83 -14.96 7.16
N LYS A 110 2.11 -15.92 7.73
CA LYS A 110 0.66 -15.99 7.62
C LYS A 110 0.06 -14.94 8.55
N GLN A 111 -0.76 -14.06 8.00
CA GLN A 111 -1.50 -13.08 8.78
C GLN A 111 -2.84 -13.67 9.23
N SER A 112 -3.23 -13.36 10.45
CA SER A 112 -4.57 -13.65 10.97
C SER A 112 -5.61 -12.70 10.36
N SER A 113 -6.87 -13.03 10.53
CA SER A 113 -7.97 -12.17 10.06
C SER A 113 -7.98 -10.84 10.84
N ALA A 114 -7.74 -9.73 10.16
CA ALA A 114 -7.86 -8.40 10.76
C ALA A 114 -9.26 -8.14 11.36
N ASN A 115 -10.30 -8.75 10.79
CA ASN A 115 -11.65 -8.65 11.31
C ASN A 115 -11.77 -9.30 12.68
N GLU A 116 -11.13 -10.46 12.91
CA GLU A 116 -11.11 -11.15 14.19
C GLU A 116 -10.28 -10.39 15.22
N ILE A 117 -9.10 -9.90 14.82
CA ILE A 117 -8.28 -9.06 15.70
C ILE A 117 -9.06 -7.81 16.11
N ALA A 118 -9.73 -7.13 15.16
CA ALA A 118 -10.52 -5.94 15.45
C ALA A 118 -11.68 -6.20 16.43
N LYS A 119 -12.33 -7.37 16.33
CA LYS A 119 -13.36 -7.78 17.29
C LYS A 119 -12.78 -7.98 18.69
N ASN A 120 -11.64 -8.66 18.77
CA ASN A 120 -10.97 -8.96 20.04
C ASN A 120 -10.45 -7.68 20.71
N CYS A 121 -9.98 -6.69 19.95
CA CYS A 121 -9.52 -5.39 20.46
C CYS A 121 -10.67 -4.37 20.65
N GLY A 122 -11.92 -4.71 20.35
CA GLY A 122 -13.08 -3.83 20.51
C GLY A 122 -13.17 -2.68 19.51
N VAL A 123 -12.49 -2.78 18.34
CA VAL A 123 -12.48 -1.75 17.27
C VAL A 123 -13.17 -2.22 15.98
N TRP A 124 -14.05 -3.22 16.07
CA TRP A 124 -14.76 -3.74 14.91
C TRP A 124 -15.63 -2.70 14.20
N ASP A 125 -16.24 -1.79 14.94
CA ASP A 125 -17.03 -0.69 14.40
C ASP A 125 -16.16 0.43 13.76
N ASN A 126 -14.86 0.37 13.98
CA ASN A 126 -13.89 1.31 13.39
C ASN A 126 -13.25 0.78 12.09
N LEU A 127 -13.32 -0.54 11.84
CA LEU A 127 -12.63 -1.19 10.73
C LEU A 127 -13.45 -1.16 9.43
N PHE A 128 -12.86 -0.61 8.38
CA PHE A 128 -13.34 -0.62 6.99
C PHE A 128 -12.36 -1.42 6.14
N HIS A 129 -12.61 -2.73 6.03
CA HIS A 129 -11.72 -3.65 5.33
C HIS A 129 -12.12 -3.78 3.86
N LEU A 130 -11.22 -3.35 2.98
CA LEU A 130 -11.39 -3.38 1.54
C LEU A 130 -10.48 -4.44 0.91
N SER A 131 -10.98 -5.09 -0.12
CA SER A 131 -10.20 -5.97 -0.98
C SER A 131 -10.73 -5.91 -2.42
N SER A 132 -9.95 -6.40 -3.38
CA SER A 132 -10.31 -6.31 -4.79
C SER A 132 -9.68 -7.43 -5.62
N THR A 133 -10.38 -7.84 -6.69
CA THR A 133 -9.83 -8.75 -7.71
C THR A 133 -9.06 -8.02 -8.81
N SER A 134 -8.96 -6.68 -8.78
CA SER A 134 -8.36 -5.88 -9.87
C SER A 134 -6.92 -6.26 -10.21
N LYS A 135 -6.18 -6.80 -9.24
CA LYS A 135 -4.80 -7.27 -9.41
C LYS A 135 -4.68 -8.80 -9.43
N ILE A 136 -5.81 -9.51 -9.35
CA ILE A 136 -5.89 -10.97 -9.39
C ILE A 136 -6.36 -11.42 -10.77
N THR A 137 -7.39 -10.77 -11.31
CA THR A 137 -8.01 -11.10 -12.59
C THR A 137 -7.66 -10.05 -13.65
N LEU A 138 -8.58 -9.14 -13.93
CA LEU A 138 -8.47 -8.14 -14.99
C LEU A 138 -8.59 -6.73 -14.42
N ALA A 139 -7.57 -5.92 -14.59
CA ALA A 139 -7.60 -4.52 -14.22
C ALA A 139 -8.73 -3.76 -14.96
N GLY A 140 -9.44 -2.89 -14.26
CA GLY A 140 -10.59 -2.15 -14.81
C GLY A 140 -11.91 -2.91 -14.83
N SER A 141 -11.87 -4.25 -14.70
CA SER A 141 -13.06 -5.11 -14.58
C SER A 141 -13.12 -5.83 -13.23
N GLY A 142 -12.28 -5.46 -12.29
CA GLY A 142 -12.24 -6.07 -10.96
C GLY A 142 -13.50 -5.83 -10.15
N ILE A 143 -13.70 -6.70 -9.15
CA ILE A 143 -14.74 -6.56 -8.14
C ILE A 143 -14.07 -6.09 -6.85
N ALA A 144 -14.68 -5.11 -6.19
CA ALA A 144 -14.29 -4.70 -4.85
C ALA A 144 -15.20 -5.34 -3.80
N PHE A 145 -14.60 -5.68 -2.67
CA PHE A 145 -15.29 -6.22 -1.49
C PHE A 145 -15.06 -5.27 -0.33
N LEU A 146 -16.09 -5.10 0.47
CA LEU A 146 -16.05 -4.28 1.68
C LEU A 146 -16.60 -5.10 2.84
N SER A 147 -15.80 -5.26 3.89
CA SER A 147 -16.19 -5.91 5.14
C SER A 147 -16.10 -4.90 6.29
N MET A 148 -17.16 -4.81 7.07
CA MET A 148 -17.29 -3.93 8.22
C MET A 148 -18.40 -4.44 9.15
N SER A 149 -18.60 -3.78 10.28
CA SER A 149 -19.68 -4.13 11.21
C SER A 149 -21.07 -3.97 10.57
N SER A 150 -22.05 -4.68 11.11
CA SER A 150 -23.44 -4.61 10.62
C SER A 150 -24.02 -3.20 10.66
N SER A 151 -23.65 -2.41 11.67
CA SER A 151 -24.06 -1.02 11.79
C SER A 151 -23.52 -0.19 10.62
N ASN A 152 -22.24 -0.32 10.32
CA ASN A 152 -21.59 0.41 9.22
C ASN A 152 -22.08 -0.06 7.84
N ILE A 153 -22.34 -1.37 7.68
CA ILE A 153 -22.89 -1.89 6.41
C ILE A 153 -24.26 -1.29 6.12
N ASN A 154 -25.14 -1.18 7.09
CA ASN A 154 -26.47 -0.59 6.89
C ASN A 154 -26.36 0.88 6.46
N GLN A 155 -25.52 1.67 7.13
CA GLN A 155 -25.27 3.06 6.74
C GLN A 155 -24.65 3.16 5.33
N PHE A 156 -23.72 2.28 5.00
CA PHE A 156 -23.10 2.22 3.66
C PHE A 156 -24.12 1.87 2.57
N ILE A 157 -25.01 0.90 2.82
CA ILE A 157 -26.07 0.52 1.88
C ILE A 157 -27.03 1.67 1.63
N ASP A 158 -27.45 2.38 2.68
CA ASP A 158 -28.33 3.55 2.57
C ASP A 158 -27.68 4.66 1.71
N TYR A 159 -26.41 4.96 1.99
CA TYR A 159 -25.64 5.92 1.17
C TYR A 159 -25.49 5.43 -0.26
N ARG A 160 -25.05 4.19 -0.47
CA ARG A 160 -24.84 3.62 -1.82
C ARG A 160 -26.13 3.64 -2.63
N ASN A 161 -27.27 3.31 -2.04
CA ASN A 161 -28.56 3.31 -2.73
C ASN A 161 -28.98 4.68 -3.22
N SER A 162 -28.45 5.76 -2.62
CA SER A 162 -28.69 7.14 -3.09
C SER A 162 -27.78 7.52 -4.27
N VAL A 163 -26.66 6.79 -4.47
CA VAL A 163 -25.63 7.12 -5.49
C VAL A 163 -25.72 6.20 -6.71
N THR A 164 -26.05 4.92 -6.50
CA THR A 164 -26.09 3.91 -7.59
C THR A 164 -27.13 2.84 -7.31
N PRO A 165 -27.83 2.33 -8.34
CA PRO A 165 -28.77 1.21 -8.18
C PRO A 165 -28.08 -0.11 -7.80
N GLY A 166 -26.76 -0.22 -7.92
CA GLY A 166 -26.00 -1.39 -7.51
C GLY A 166 -24.69 -1.57 -8.24
N PRO A 167 -23.92 -2.62 -7.85
CA PRO A 167 -22.66 -2.93 -8.51
C PRO A 167 -22.88 -3.52 -9.92
N ASN A 168 -21.81 -3.53 -10.72
CA ASN A 168 -21.82 -4.10 -12.06
C ASN A 168 -22.01 -5.64 -12.02
N LYS A 169 -23.23 -6.10 -12.30
CA LYS A 169 -23.61 -7.52 -12.26
C LYS A 169 -22.95 -8.34 -13.36
N MET A 170 -22.62 -7.73 -14.51
CA MET A 170 -21.88 -8.42 -15.57
C MET A 170 -20.49 -8.82 -15.11
N ASN A 171 -19.75 -7.88 -14.50
CA ASN A 171 -18.43 -8.18 -13.94
C ASN A 171 -18.50 -9.26 -12.83
N GLN A 172 -19.52 -9.20 -11.99
CA GLN A 172 -19.75 -10.25 -10.98
C GLN A 172 -19.99 -11.61 -11.63
N GLY A 173 -20.86 -11.67 -12.64
CA GLY A 173 -21.15 -12.91 -13.39
C GLY A 173 -19.90 -13.46 -14.09
N LEU A 174 -19.12 -12.60 -14.75
CA LEU A 174 -17.86 -13.00 -15.38
C LEU A 174 -16.85 -13.59 -14.38
N HIS A 175 -16.74 -13.01 -13.19
CA HIS A 175 -15.85 -13.55 -12.15
C HIS A 175 -16.36 -14.88 -11.59
N VAL A 176 -17.69 -15.05 -11.44
CA VAL A 176 -18.28 -16.33 -11.04
C VAL A 176 -17.95 -17.42 -12.07
N GLU A 177 -18.12 -17.15 -13.37
CA GLU A 177 -17.81 -18.12 -14.42
C GLU A 177 -16.29 -18.39 -14.50
N TYR A 178 -15.45 -17.34 -14.39
CA TYR A 178 -14.00 -17.47 -14.40
C TYR A 178 -13.50 -18.36 -13.26
N PHE A 179 -13.96 -18.14 -12.03
CA PHE A 179 -13.53 -18.89 -10.86
C PHE A 179 -14.16 -20.29 -10.74
N LYS A 180 -15.05 -20.69 -11.66
CA LYS A 180 -15.41 -22.12 -11.85
C LYS A 180 -14.31 -22.89 -12.59
N THR A 181 -13.47 -22.20 -13.37
CA THR A 181 -12.44 -22.83 -14.22
C THR A 181 -11.05 -22.83 -13.58
N ILE A 182 -10.80 -21.94 -12.63
CA ILE A 182 -9.51 -21.79 -11.95
C ILE A 182 -9.72 -21.24 -10.54
N SER A 183 -9.03 -21.77 -9.56
CA SER A 183 -9.03 -21.21 -8.21
C SER A 183 -8.22 -19.90 -8.13
N VAL A 184 -8.47 -19.08 -7.10
CA VAL A 184 -7.64 -17.87 -6.83
C VAL A 184 -6.18 -18.28 -6.59
N GLU A 185 -5.94 -19.38 -5.89
CA GLU A 185 -4.59 -19.86 -5.61
C GLU A 185 -3.84 -20.24 -6.90
N GLU A 186 -4.48 -21.01 -7.79
CA GLU A 186 -3.89 -21.38 -9.10
C GLU A 186 -3.61 -20.14 -9.96
N GLN A 187 -4.54 -19.16 -9.96
CA GLN A 187 -4.36 -17.90 -10.67
C GLN A 187 -3.16 -17.12 -10.13
N MET A 188 -3.01 -17.05 -8.82
CA MET A 188 -1.91 -16.35 -8.18
C MET A 188 -0.56 -17.06 -8.40
N ASN A 189 -0.56 -18.38 -8.44
CA ASN A 189 0.64 -19.16 -8.78
C ASN A 189 1.10 -18.89 -10.22
N LYS A 190 0.20 -18.82 -11.19
CA LYS A 190 0.54 -18.41 -12.58
C LYS A 190 1.06 -16.98 -12.65
N LEU A 191 0.47 -16.06 -11.88
CA LEU A 191 0.93 -14.68 -11.82
C LEU A 191 2.32 -14.58 -11.19
N LYS A 192 2.58 -15.37 -10.15
CA LYS A 192 3.88 -15.49 -9.50
C LYS A 192 4.97 -15.95 -10.48
N GLU A 193 4.70 -16.94 -11.33
CA GLU A 193 5.66 -17.41 -12.36
C GLU A 193 6.13 -16.28 -13.28
N VAL A 194 5.24 -15.32 -13.57
CA VAL A 194 5.57 -14.16 -14.41
C VAL A 194 6.29 -13.05 -13.64
N ILE A 195 5.93 -12.82 -12.37
CA ILE A 195 6.41 -11.68 -11.60
C ILE A 195 7.72 -12.00 -10.86
N LEU A 196 7.87 -13.20 -10.31
CA LEU A 196 9.02 -13.55 -9.48
C LEU A 196 10.37 -13.34 -10.20
N PRO A 197 10.58 -13.76 -11.45
CA PRO A 197 11.84 -13.51 -12.14
C PRO A 197 12.18 -12.01 -12.28
N LYS A 198 11.17 -11.15 -12.42
CA LYS A 198 11.35 -9.70 -12.50
C LYS A 198 11.74 -9.10 -11.15
N PHE A 199 11.20 -9.65 -10.07
CA PHE A 199 11.59 -9.28 -8.71
C PHE A 199 13.02 -9.69 -8.43
N GLU A 200 13.42 -10.91 -8.76
CA GLU A 200 14.77 -11.42 -8.58
C GLU A 200 15.80 -10.57 -9.34
N LEU A 201 15.51 -10.24 -10.60
CA LEU A 201 16.37 -9.36 -11.40
C LEU A 201 16.50 -7.96 -10.78
N THR A 202 15.39 -7.36 -10.35
CA THR A 202 15.40 -6.03 -9.72
C THR A 202 16.19 -6.06 -8.41
N GLU A 203 15.97 -7.08 -7.60
CA GLU A 203 16.64 -7.26 -6.32
C GLU A 203 18.16 -7.42 -6.47
N GLN A 204 18.62 -8.11 -7.51
CA GLN A 204 20.05 -8.22 -7.82
C GLN A 204 20.69 -6.83 -7.95
N TYR A 205 20.13 -5.94 -8.80
CA TYR A 205 20.66 -4.60 -9.00
C TYR A 205 20.59 -3.73 -7.72
N LEU A 206 19.49 -3.83 -6.98
CA LEU A 206 19.35 -3.07 -5.73
C LEU A 206 20.32 -3.57 -4.66
N SER A 207 20.55 -4.87 -4.58
CA SER A 207 21.53 -5.47 -3.66
C SER A 207 22.95 -5.00 -3.95
N GLU A 208 23.35 -4.94 -5.25
CA GLU A 208 24.65 -4.41 -5.65
C GLU A 208 24.78 -2.93 -5.22
N LEU A 209 23.80 -2.09 -5.49
CA LEU A 209 23.81 -0.68 -5.08
C LEU A 209 23.85 -0.51 -3.56
N GLN A 210 23.18 -1.36 -2.81
CA GLN A 210 23.22 -1.35 -1.35
C GLN A 210 24.58 -1.77 -0.82
N GLN A 211 25.22 -2.79 -1.39
CA GLN A 211 26.59 -3.19 -1.03
C GLN A 211 27.61 -2.09 -1.29
N GLU A 212 27.39 -1.27 -2.29
CA GLU A 212 28.21 -0.07 -2.58
C GLU A 212 27.86 1.14 -1.68
N GLY A 213 26.87 1.00 -0.78
CA GLY A 213 26.45 2.06 0.15
C GLY A 213 25.61 3.18 -0.51
N LEU A 214 25.09 2.97 -1.71
CA LEU A 214 24.41 3.99 -2.51
C LEU A 214 22.89 4.06 -2.23
N CYS A 215 22.33 3.02 -1.64
CA CYS A 215 20.93 2.99 -1.25
C CYS A 215 20.67 2.11 -0.04
N GLU A 216 19.49 2.31 0.51
CA GLU A 216 18.82 1.36 1.39
C GLU A 216 17.58 0.83 0.67
N TYR A 217 17.31 -0.46 0.79
CA TYR A 217 16.07 -1.07 0.36
C TYR A 217 15.74 -2.27 1.24
N LYS A 218 14.46 -2.62 1.32
CA LYS A 218 13.98 -3.84 1.96
C LYS A 218 13.50 -4.81 0.89
N SER A 219 14.00 -6.05 0.90
CA SER A 219 13.53 -7.09 -0.02
C SER A 219 12.06 -7.44 0.27
N PRO A 220 11.13 -7.17 -0.67
CA PRO A 220 9.74 -7.52 -0.46
C PRO A 220 9.50 -9.01 -0.66
N THR A 221 8.59 -9.59 0.12
CA THR A 221 8.18 -10.98 -0.03
C THR A 221 7.03 -11.16 -1.02
N GLY A 222 6.51 -10.07 -1.59
CA GLY A 222 5.42 -10.08 -2.56
C GLY A 222 4.99 -8.68 -2.98
N GLY A 223 3.80 -8.59 -3.58
CA GLY A 223 3.29 -7.35 -4.13
C GLY A 223 3.89 -7.01 -5.51
N TYR A 224 4.02 -5.71 -5.80
CA TYR A 224 4.42 -5.22 -7.13
C TYR A 224 5.56 -4.22 -7.12
N PHE A 225 6.10 -3.86 -5.96
CA PHE A 225 6.97 -2.70 -5.84
C PHE A 225 8.19 -2.95 -4.97
N PHE A 226 9.23 -2.16 -5.24
CA PHE A 226 10.35 -1.91 -4.34
C PHE A 226 10.40 -0.42 -4.02
N THR A 227 10.96 -0.08 -2.87
CA THR A 227 11.49 1.25 -2.60
C THR A 227 13.01 1.21 -2.75
N PHE A 228 13.54 2.28 -3.31
CA PHE A 228 14.95 2.61 -3.30
C PHE A 228 15.09 3.92 -2.52
N ASP A 229 15.82 3.89 -1.42
CA ASP A 229 16.05 5.06 -0.59
C ASP A 229 17.51 5.50 -0.76
N SER A 230 17.72 6.62 -1.48
CA SER A 230 19.04 7.20 -1.73
C SER A 230 19.72 7.57 -0.42
N THR A 231 20.94 7.10 -0.20
CA THR A 231 21.74 7.45 0.97
C THR A 231 22.28 8.87 0.89
N SER A 232 22.47 9.41 -0.31
CA SER A 232 22.99 10.76 -0.56
C SER A 232 21.92 11.85 -0.65
N GLY A 233 20.61 11.48 -0.60
CA GLY A 233 19.54 12.46 -0.76
C GLY A 233 19.40 13.03 -2.17
N LYS A 234 19.65 12.23 -3.20
CA LYS A 234 19.63 12.64 -4.62
C LYS A 234 18.53 11.97 -5.45
N ALA A 235 17.42 11.58 -4.81
CA ALA A 235 16.35 10.88 -5.51
C ALA A 235 15.78 11.69 -6.67
N LYS A 236 15.62 13.01 -6.50
CA LYS A 236 15.12 13.91 -7.56
C LYS A 236 16.04 13.91 -8.77
N GLU A 237 17.34 14.08 -8.55
CA GLU A 237 18.36 14.12 -9.59
C GLU A 237 18.44 12.79 -10.34
N ILE A 238 18.32 11.68 -9.61
CA ILE A 238 18.26 10.33 -10.19
C ILE A 238 17.02 10.19 -11.09
N ILE A 239 15.85 10.61 -10.62
CA ILE A 239 14.61 10.58 -11.41
C ILE A 239 14.75 11.42 -12.68
N ASP A 240 15.25 12.66 -12.56
CA ASP A 240 15.40 13.59 -13.69
C ASP A 240 16.38 13.05 -14.75
N HIS A 241 17.51 12.47 -14.34
CA HIS A 241 18.46 11.85 -15.28
C HIS A 241 17.88 10.58 -15.93
N CYS A 242 17.19 9.75 -15.17
CA CYS A 242 16.49 8.58 -15.72
C CYS A 242 15.46 9.00 -16.79
N ASP A 243 14.70 10.06 -16.52
CA ASP A 243 13.71 10.60 -17.46
C ASP A 243 14.36 11.07 -18.78
N GLN A 244 15.49 11.77 -18.70
CA GLN A 244 16.27 12.19 -19.88
C GLN A 244 16.75 11.01 -20.72
N LEU A 245 17.00 9.86 -20.11
CA LEU A 245 17.39 8.62 -20.75
C LEU A 245 16.21 7.75 -21.19
N GLY A 246 14.97 8.23 -21.02
CA GLY A 246 13.75 7.54 -21.42
C GLY A 246 13.22 6.53 -20.40
N LEU A 247 13.83 6.44 -19.20
CA LEU A 247 13.33 5.62 -18.10
C LEU A 247 12.41 6.43 -17.21
N LYS A 248 11.10 6.19 -17.33
CA LYS A 248 10.07 6.90 -16.59
C LYS A 248 9.91 6.30 -15.18
N LEU A 249 10.15 7.12 -14.17
CA LEU A 249 9.87 6.85 -12.77
C LEU A 249 8.76 7.78 -12.26
N LEU A 250 8.18 7.49 -11.10
CA LEU A 250 7.27 8.44 -10.48
C LEU A 250 8.02 9.70 -10.02
N PRO A 251 7.36 10.87 -10.05
CA PRO A 251 7.93 12.08 -9.48
C PRO A 251 8.28 11.91 -8.00
N LEU A 252 9.36 12.59 -7.56
CA LEU A 252 9.72 12.66 -6.14
C LEU A 252 8.50 13.07 -5.30
N GLY A 253 8.41 12.51 -4.11
CA GLY A 253 7.33 12.81 -3.16
C GLY A 253 6.02 12.10 -3.45
N SER A 254 5.85 11.43 -4.62
CA SER A 254 4.59 10.72 -4.94
C SER A 254 4.15 9.73 -3.86
N CYS A 255 5.09 9.19 -3.09
CA CYS A 255 4.82 8.23 -2.02
C CYS A 255 4.65 8.89 -0.63
N HIS A 256 4.47 10.20 -0.58
CA HIS A 256 4.31 10.99 0.64
C HIS A 256 3.09 11.92 0.55
N PRO A 257 2.44 12.23 1.66
CA PRO A 257 1.38 13.24 1.70
C PRO A 257 1.83 14.57 1.11
N ASN A 258 0.92 15.24 0.41
CA ASN A 258 1.15 16.54 -0.26
C ASN A 258 2.28 16.51 -1.31
N GLY A 259 2.76 15.32 -1.69
CA GLY A 259 3.85 15.19 -2.66
C GLY A 259 5.23 15.63 -2.15
N ILE A 260 5.45 15.62 -0.84
CA ILE A 260 6.67 16.16 -0.22
C ILE A 260 7.49 15.02 0.40
N ASP A 261 8.65 14.73 -0.19
CA ASP A 261 9.74 13.97 0.42
C ASP A 261 10.88 14.92 0.75
N SER A 262 10.87 15.46 1.96
CA SER A 262 11.84 16.46 2.41
C SER A 262 13.28 15.92 2.51
N ALA A 263 13.42 14.61 2.62
CA ALA A 263 14.72 13.94 2.65
C ALA A 263 15.32 13.72 1.25
N ASN A 264 14.53 13.90 0.18
CA ASN A 264 14.92 13.65 -1.21
C ASN A 264 15.52 12.22 -1.39
N ARG A 265 14.85 11.21 -0.84
CA ARG A 265 15.43 9.86 -0.75
C ARG A 265 14.65 8.78 -1.50
N THR A 266 13.31 8.81 -1.47
CA THR A 266 12.49 7.66 -1.84
C THR A 266 12.10 7.63 -3.31
N ILE A 267 12.49 6.56 -4.00
CA ILE A 267 12.06 6.24 -5.37
C ILE A 267 11.28 4.92 -5.34
N ARG A 268 10.07 4.92 -5.91
CA ARG A 268 9.33 3.67 -6.14
C ARG A 268 9.74 3.03 -7.44
N ILE A 269 10.10 1.75 -7.40
CA ILE A 269 10.39 0.91 -8.56
C ILE A 269 9.25 -0.08 -8.77
N ALA A 270 8.69 -0.12 -9.98
CA ALA A 270 7.58 -0.99 -10.37
C ALA A 270 8.01 -1.93 -11.52
N PRO A 271 8.64 -3.09 -11.21
CA PRO A 271 9.28 -3.93 -12.22
C PRO A 271 8.32 -4.82 -13.00
N THR A 272 7.05 -4.86 -12.65
CA THR A 272 6.14 -5.94 -13.10
C THR A 272 5.61 -5.75 -14.52
N PHE A 273 5.56 -4.54 -15.06
CA PHE A 273 5.00 -4.25 -16.38
C PHE A 273 5.91 -4.65 -17.55
N PRO A 274 7.21 -4.26 -17.63
CA PRO A 274 8.05 -4.60 -18.76
C PRO A 274 8.34 -6.10 -18.83
N ASP A 275 8.71 -6.60 -20.01
CA ASP A 275 9.33 -7.92 -20.15
C ASP A 275 10.73 -7.94 -19.49
N LEU A 276 11.29 -9.14 -19.28
CA LEU A 276 12.57 -9.29 -18.57
C LEU A 276 13.73 -8.56 -19.27
N GLN A 277 13.81 -8.61 -20.62
CA GLN A 277 14.88 -7.96 -21.35
C GLN A 277 14.79 -6.43 -21.25
N SER A 278 13.59 -5.89 -21.37
CA SER A 278 13.34 -4.46 -21.18
C SER A 278 13.61 -4.02 -19.74
N LEU A 279 13.21 -4.83 -18.77
CA LEU A 279 13.48 -4.57 -17.35
C LEU A 279 14.98 -4.54 -17.07
N GLU A 280 15.73 -5.50 -17.59
CA GLU A 280 17.18 -5.53 -17.42
C GLU A 280 17.85 -4.25 -17.94
N ARG A 281 17.46 -3.78 -19.12
CA ARG A 281 17.93 -2.50 -19.64
C ARG A 281 17.56 -1.31 -18.76
N CYS A 282 16.34 -1.30 -18.24
CA CYS A 282 15.89 -0.27 -17.29
C CYS A 282 16.76 -0.27 -16.03
N MET A 283 17.01 -1.43 -15.44
CA MET A 283 17.83 -1.56 -14.25
C MET A 283 19.30 -1.22 -14.48
N GLN A 284 19.85 -1.54 -15.66
CA GLN A 284 21.19 -1.11 -16.07
C GLN A 284 21.30 0.42 -16.16
N ILE A 285 20.31 1.09 -16.78
CA ILE A 285 20.27 2.55 -16.87
C ILE A 285 20.17 3.13 -15.44
N PHE A 286 19.21 2.65 -14.63
CA PHE A 286 19.00 3.11 -13.27
C PHE A 286 20.28 2.99 -12.42
N SER A 287 20.91 1.80 -12.42
CA SER A 287 22.15 1.57 -11.67
C SER A 287 23.29 2.50 -12.09
N LYS A 288 23.47 2.69 -13.41
CA LYS A 288 24.51 3.62 -13.92
C LYS A 288 24.23 5.06 -13.52
N VAL A 289 22.98 5.52 -13.57
CA VAL A 289 22.61 6.89 -13.13
C VAL A 289 22.89 7.06 -11.65
N VAL A 290 22.48 6.09 -10.81
CA VAL A 290 22.76 6.12 -9.37
C VAL A 290 24.26 6.22 -9.10
N LYS A 291 25.08 5.37 -9.76
CA LYS A 291 26.55 5.38 -9.61
C LYS A 291 27.20 6.67 -10.13
N TYR A 292 26.69 7.23 -11.21
CA TYR A 292 27.21 8.47 -11.78
C TYR A 292 26.98 9.69 -10.88
N LEU A 293 25.84 9.71 -10.18
CA LEU A 293 25.47 10.85 -9.34
C LEU A 293 26.05 10.78 -7.93
N ASN A 294 26.59 9.64 -7.49
CA ASN A 294 27.16 9.44 -6.15
C ASN A 294 28.66 9.24 -6.17
#